data_ff9e39c16c8db2ba7ca92c322b32bd2d
#
_entry.id   ff9e39c16c8db2ba7ca92c322b32bd2d
#
_cell.length_a   1.000
_cell.length_b   1.000
_cell.length_c   1.000
_cell.angle_alpha   90.00
_cell.angle_beta   90.00
_cell.angle_gamma   90.00
#
_symmetry.space_group_name_H-M   'P 1'
#
loop_
_entity.id
_entity.type
_entity.pdbx_description
1 polymer ?
#
loop_
_entity_poly.entity_id
_entity_poly.type
_entity_poly.pdbx_seq_one_letter_code
_entity_poly.pdbx_strand_id
1 'polypeptide(L)'
;MTDALHVATLNIRNIADRYEERLPLILADMRALQPDVMGLQEVVYPMQEDRLIGASGEARYRAIRAWAGRPEYGNSVLVREPLEAMAEDRIDLDRNRSAIRVLIRLPGGATVLFAATHLHHVPADESVRDEQAGRLIDWLDAAPAADAQVLVGDFNAEPDEPACVRLRAAGFRSAYAEANGADPPVTWPSGIQAPGMDTDGDPGCLDYIWLRGKVRATDARLAFDRPAVGDPTLYPSDHLGIEAHLLVGE
;
A
#
# COMPACT_ATOMS: atom_id res chain seq x y z
N MET A 1 -7.37 -25.46 5.90
CA MET A 1 -7.94 -24.97 4.61
C MET A 1 -7.21 -23.68 4.30
N THR A 2 -6.78 -23.52 3.07
CA THR A 2 -6.02 -22.36 2.62
C THR A 2 -6.97 -21.40 1.94
N ASP A 3 -6.96 -20.13 2.33
CA ASP A 3 -7.72 -19.06 1.70
C ASP A 3 -6.86 -18.30 0.69
N ALA A 4 -7.43 -17.96 -0.45
CA ALA A 4 -6.81 -17.04 -1.42
C ALA A 4 -7.18 -15.60 -1.07
N LEU A 5 -6.22 -14.68 -1.25
CA LEU A 5 -6.41 -13.24 -1.01
C LEU A 5 -5.64 -12.44 -2.06
N HIS A 6 -6.30 -11.54 -2.76
CA HIS A 6 -5.70 -10.60 -3.69
C HIS A 6 -5.54 -9.24 -3.00
N VAL A 7 -4.32 -8.75 -2.90
CA VAL A 7 -4.01 -7.47 -2.24
C VAL A 7 -3.25 -6.53 -3.16
N ALA A 8 -3.39 -5.23 -2.91
CA ALA A 8 -2.65 -4.20 -3.65
C ALA A 8 -2.27 -3.02 -2.76
N THR A 9 -1.31 -2.22 -3.21
CA THR A 9 -0.97 -0.90 -2.64
C THR A 9 -0.65 0.10 -3.73
N LEU A 10 -0.95 1.39 -3.47
CA LEU A 10 -0.59 2.51 -4.32
C LEU A 10 -0.49 3.80 -3.50
N ASN A 11 0.63 4.50 -3.58
CA ASN A 11 0.66 5.93 -3.28
C ASN A 11 -0.03 6.66 -4.44
N ILE A 12 -1.20 7.29 -4.17
CA ILE A 12 -2.06 7.87 -5.21
C ILE A 12 -1.62 9.28 -5.64
N ARG A 13 -0.58 9.84 -5.00
CA ARG A 13 -0.09 11.20 -5.24
C ARG A 13 -1.18 12.27 -5.06
N ASN A 14 -2.02 12.14 -4.09
CA ASN A 14 -3.10 13.08 -3.77
C ASN A 14 -3.75 13.72 -5.02
N ILE A 15 -4.07 15.03 -4.99
CA ILE A 15 -4.65 15.78 -6.11
C ILE A 15 -3.61 16.63 -6.85
N ALA A 16 -2.32 16.38 -6.64
CA ALA A 16 -1.23 17.07 -7.36
C ALA A 16 -1.00 16.49 -8.76
N ASP A 17 -0.11 17.11 -9.50
CA ASP A 17 0.53 16.58 -10.70
C ASP A 17 -0.43 15.94 -11.71
N ARG A 18 -1.15 16.77 -12.46
CA ARG A 18 -2.08 16.33 -13.53
C ARG A 18 -3.21 15.43 -13.02
N TYR A 19 -3.69 15.60 -11.79
CA TYR A 19 -4.65 14.69 -11.15
C TYR A 19 -5.88 14.37 -12.02
N GLU A 20 -6.52 15.36 -12.63
CA GLU A 20 -7.73 15.13 -13.45
C GLU A 20 -7.43 14.29 -14.72
N GLU A 21 -6.19 14.31 -15.21
CA GLU A 21 -5.73 13.47 -16.33
C GLU A 21 -5.34 12.07 -15.85
N ARG A 22 -4.73 11.95 -14.65
CA ARG A 22 -4.34 10.66 -14.03
C ARG A 22 -5.54 9.85 -13.56
N LEU A 23 -6.57 10.52 -13.06
CA LEU A 23 -7.73 9.85 -12.47
C LEU A 23 -8.35 8.78 -13.37
N PRO A 24 -8.62 9.00 -14.67
CA PRO A 24 -9.13 7.95 -15.55
C PRO A 24 -8.25 6.70 -15.61
N LEU A 25 -6.93 6.85 -15.53
CA LEU A 25 -5.98 5.72 -15.53
C LEU A 25 -6.09 4.93 -14.23
N ILE A 26 -6.07 5.62 -13.07
CA ILE A 26 -6.25 5.01 -11.75
C ILE A 26 -7.56 4.20 -11.71
N LEU A 27 -8.65 4.79 -12.21
CA LEU A 27 -9.96 4.14 -12.22
C LEU A 27 -10.02 2.94 -13.18
N ALA A 28 -9.31 3.00 -14.29
CA ALA A 28 -9.22 1.87 -15.23
C ALA A 28 -8.48 0.69 -14.63
N ASP A 29 -7.33 0.95 -13.99
CA ASP A 29 -6.55 -0.09 -13.32
C ASP A 29 -7.29 -0.66 -12.11
N MET A 30 -7.94 0.17 -11.30
CA MET A 30 -8.77 -0.28 -10.18
C MET A 30 -9.89 -1.23 -10.63
N ARG A 31 -10.55 -0.94 -11.77
CA ARG A 31 -11.57 -1.83 -12.37
C ARG A 31 -11.00 -3.14 -12.88
N ALA A 32 -9.80 -3.11 -13.41
CA ALA A 32 -9.14 -4.31 -13.93
C ALA A 32 -8.62 -5.21 -12.82
N LEU A 33 -8.05 -4.63 -11.76
CA LEU A 33 -7.44 -5.36 -10.65
C LEU A 33 -8.47 -5.91 -9.67
N GLN A 34 -9.40 -5.08 -9.22
CA GLN A 34 -10.40 -5.42 -8.21
C GLN A 34 -9.82 -6.20 -7.01
N PRO A 35 -8.78 -5.70 -6.32
CA PRO A 35 -8.18 -6.42 -5.21
C PRO A 35 -9.20 -6.66 -4.08
N ASP A 36 -9.03 -7.71 -3.31
CA ASP A 36 -9.86 -7.99 -2.13
C ASP A 36 -9.63 -6.95 -1.03
N VAL A 37 -8.35 -6.53 -0.87
CA VAL A 37 -7.95 -5.48 0.06
C VAL A 37 -6.86 -4.62 -0.57
N MET A 38 -6.99 -3.30 -0.45
CA MET A 38 -6.01 -2.36 -1.00
C MET A 38 -5.63 -1.30 0.02
N GLY A 39 -4.31 -1.06 0.17
CA GLY A 39 -3.77 0.09 0.89
C GLY A 39 -3.50 1.26 -0.05
N LEU A 40 -3.93 2.44 0.35
CA LEU A 40 -3.69 3.69 -0.38
C LEU A 40 -2.94 4.68 0.50
N GLN A 41 -2.00 5.40 -0.07
CA GLN A 41 -1.26 6.48 0.58
C GLN A 41 -1.55 7.80 -0.14
N GLU A 42 -1.38 8.90 0.58
CA GLU A 42 -1.64 10.26 0.08
C GLU A 42 -3.07 10.52 -0.39
N VAL A 43 -4.05 9.91 0.24
CA VAL A 43 -5.45 10.07 -0.14
C VAL A 43 -6.02 11.38 0.41
N VAL A 44 -6.72 12.14 -0.43
CA VAL A 44 -7.52 13.29 -0.03
C VAL A 44 -8.98 12.84 0.18
N TYR A 45 -9.46 12.95 1.40
CA TYR A 45 -10.78 12.48 1.82
C TYR A 45 -11.88 13.54 1.66
N PRO A 46 -13.12 13.14 1.42
CA PRO A 46 -13.59 11.83 0.93
C PRO A 46 -13.46 11.70 -0.57
N MET A 47 -13.12 12.78 -1.26
CA MET A 47 -13.25 12.95 -2.69
C MET A 47 -12.59 11.85 -3.52
N GLN A 48 -11.32 11.52 -3.23
CA GLN A 48 -10.61 10.50 -4.02
C GLN A 48 -11.17 9.10 -3.76
N GLU A 49 -11.45 8.77 -2.50
CA GLU A 49 -12.05 7.48 -2.15
C GLU A 49 -13.40 7.27 -2.80
N ASP A 50 -14.29 8.27 -2.73
CA ASP A 50 -15.63 8.19 -3.32
C ASP A 50 -15.56 7.94 -4.84
N ARG A 51 -14.60 8.56 -5.53
CA ARG A 51 -14.37 8.33 -6.97
C ARG A 51 -13.85 6.92 -7.24
N LEU A 52 -12.90 6.41 -6.44
CA LEU A 52 -12.37 5.04 -6.58
C LEU A 52 -13.45 4.00 -6.33
N ILE A 53 -14.19 4.14 -5.23
CA ILE A 53 -15.28 3.21 -4.86
C ILE A 53 -16.39 3.27 -5.91
N GLY A 54 -16.82 4.47 -6.31
CA GLY A 54 -17.87 4.64 -7.31
C GLY A 54 -17.50 4.12 -8.71
N ALA A 55 -16.22 4.05 -9.02
CA ALA A 55 -15.73 3.58 -10.31
C ALA A 55 -15.34 2.10 -10.35
N SER A 56 -15.33 1.41 -9.22
CA SER A 56 -14.93 -0.01 -9.12
C SER A 56 -15.90 -1.01 -9.80
N GLY A 57 -16.94 -0.52 -10.46
CA GLY A 57 -17.90 -1.34 -11.17
C GLY A 57 -18.83 -2.10 -10.23
N GLU A 58 -18.92 -3.43 -10.38
CA GLU A 58 -19.72 -4.29 -9.50
C GLU A 58 -19.04 -4.55 -8.15
N ALA A 59 -17.73 -4.35 -8.04
CA ALA A 59 -17.01 -4.48 -6.79
C ALA A 59 -17.40 -3.36 -5.82
N ARG A 60 -17.81 -3.74 -4.62
CA ARG A 60 -18.15 -2.79 -3.55
C ARG A 60 -17.02 -2.75 -2.55
N TYR A 61 -16.59 -1.55 -2.18
CA TYR A 61 -15.55 -1.35 -1.18
C TYR A 61 -16.05 -0.53 -0.01
N ARG A 62 -15.60 -0.92 1.18
CA ARG A 62 -15.65 -0.09 2.38
C ARG A 62 -14.28 0.55 2.56
N ALA A 63 -14.23 1.88 2.72
CA ALA A 63 -13.01 2.60 3.04
C ALA A 63 -12.85 2.79 4.55
N ILE A 64 -11.62 2.60 5.04
CA ILE A 64 -11.21 2.77 6.44
C ILE A 64 -9.97 3.68 6.44
N ARG A 65 -10.02 4.81 7.17
CA ARG A 65 -9.09 5.94 7.04
C ARG A 65 -8.14 6.08 8.22
N ALA A 66 -6.91 6.53 7.96
CA ALA A 66 -5.99 7.03 8.97
C ALA A 66 -5.42 8.37 8.54
N TRP A 67 -5.70 9.42 9.30
CA TRP A 67 -5.27 10.77 8.98
C TRP A 67 -3.77 10.97 9.25
N ALA A 68 -3.14 11.79 8.42
CA ALA A 68 -1.73 12.14 8.49
C ALA A 68 -1.58 13.67 8.58
N GLY A 69 -1.53 14.18 9.80
CA GLY A 69 -1.34 15.59 10.11
C GLY A 69 -2.54 16.51 9.89
N ARG A 70 -3.55 16.08 9.12
CA ARG A 70 -4.78 16.83 8.87
C ARG A 70 -5.96 15.90 8.55
N PRO A 71 -7.22 16.30 8.86
CA PRO A 71 -8.39 15.41 8.74
C PRO A 71 -8.72 14.94 7.33
N GLU A 72 -8.39 15.71 6.31
CA GLU A 72 -8.75 15.44 4.92
C GLU A 72 -7.65 14.72 4.14
N TYR A 73 -6.60 14.21 4.80
CA TYR A 73 -5.45 13.64 4.12
C TYR A 73 -4.83 12.50 4.93
N GLY A 74 -4.42 11.43 4.27
CA GLY A 74 -3.69 10.32 4.91
C GLY A 74 -3.71 9.02 4.13
N ASN A 75 -3.82 7.92 4.89
CA ASN A 75 -3.86 6.55 4.34
C ASN A 75 -5.29 6.00 4.36
N SER A 76 -5.58 5.10 3.45
CA SER A 76 -6.86 4.38 3.41
C SER A 76 -6.64 2.90 3.19
N VAL A 77 -7.51 2.08 3.79
CA VAL A 77 -7.67 0.66 3.45
C VAL A 77 -9.03 0.47 2.82
N LEU A 78 -9.04 -0.03 1.60
CA LEU A 78 -10.26 -0.45 0.91
C LEU A 78 -10.44 -1.96 1.12
N VAL A 79 -11.58 -2.36 1.68
CA VAL A 79 -11.96 -3.78 1.87
C VAL A 79 -13.13 -4.08 0.96
N ARG A 80 -12.98 -5.07 0.06
CA ARG A 80 -14.02 -5.46 -0.90
C ARG A 80 -15.04 -6.39 -0.23
N GLU A 81 -16.34 -6.12 -0.45
CA GLU A 81 -17.41 -7.04 -0.07
C GLU A 81 -17.27 -8.40 -0.82
N PRO A 82 -17.55 -9.54 -0.19
CA PRO A 82 -18.20 -9.67 1.12
C PRO A 82 -17.23 -9.76 2.31
N LEU A 83 -15.95 -9.40 2.18
CA LEU A 83 -15.02 -9.42 3.30
C LEU A 83 -15.44 -8.41 4.37
N GLU A 84 -15.38 -8.83 5.63
CA GLU A 84 -15.77 -8.02 6.78
C GLU A 84 -14.54 -7.58 7.57
N ALA A 85 -14.42 -6.26 7.80
CA ALA A 85 -13.51 -5.71 8.77
C ALA A 85 -14.08 -5.96 10.18
N MET A 86 -13.46 -6.86 10.94
CA MET A 86 -13.88 -7.25 12.29
C MET A 86 -13.47 -6.24 13.35
N ALA A 87 -12.30 -5.63 13.16
CA ALA A 87 -11.73 -4.60 14.04
C ALA A 87 -10.81 -3.71 13.23
N GLU A 88 -10.71 -2.46 13.66
CA GLU A 88 -9.81 -1.47 13.07
C GLU A 88 -9.13 -0.66 14.17
N ASP A 89 -7.89 -0.24 13.91
CA ASP A 89 -7.11 0.59 14.82
C ASP A 89 -6.10 1.44 14.05
N ARG A 90 -5.58 2.49 14.68
CA ARG A 90 -4.69 3.49 14.06
C ARG A 90 -3.57 3.86 15.01
N ILE A 91 -2.42 4.21 14.44
CA ILE A 91 -1.30 4.74 15.19
C ILE A 91 -0.76 6.00 14.51
N ASP A 92 -0.38 6.98 15.32
CA ASP A 92 0.43 8.12 14.90
C ASP A 92 1.91 7.72 14.96
N LEU A 93 2.62 7.90 13.86
CA LEU A 93 4.05 7.57 13.71
C LEU A 93 4.95 8.80 13.81
N ASP A 94 4.41 9.96 14.20
CA ASP A 94 5.05 11.28 14.17
C ASP A 94 5.31 11.83 12.74
N ARG A 95 5.76 13.08 12.68
CA ARG A 95 6.08 13.76 11.42
C ARG A 95 4.93 13.73 10.39
N ASN A 96 3.67 13.80 10.87
CA ASN A 96 2.46 13.71 10.05
C ASN A 96 2.39 12.37 9.27
N ARG A 97 2.86 11.30 9.88
CA ARG A 97 2.75 9.93 9.36
C ARG A 97 1.88 9.09 10.28
N SER A 98 1.16 8.17 9.69
CA SER A 98 0.25 7.29 10.42
C SER A 98 0.19 5.92 9.76
N ALA A 99 -0.34 4.96 10.51
CA ALA A 99 -0.73 3.67 9.97
C ALA A 99 -2.15 3.30 10.41
N ILE A 100 -2.78 2.46 9.61
CA ILE A 100 -4.07 1.84 9.91
C ILE A 100 -3.94 0.33 9.79
N ARG A 101 -4.53 -0.42 10.72
CA ARG A 101 -4.68 -1.87 10.63
C ARG A 101 -6.14 -2.28 10.71
N VAL A 102 -6.46 -3.34 10.00
CA VAL A 102 -7.81 -3.91 9.92
C VAL A 102 -7.69 -5.43 10.09
N LEU A 103 -8.42 -5.99 11.03
CA LEU A 103 -8.55 -7.45 11.18
C LEU A 103 -9.67 -7.93 10.27
N ILE A 104 -9.34 -8.84 9.35
CA ILE A 104 -10.26 -9.38 8.35
C ILE A 104 -10.37 -10.89 8.53
N ARG A 105 -11.59 -11.42 8.45
CA ARG A 105 -11.82 -12.87 8.36
C ARG A 105 -12.07 -13.26 6.91
N LEU A 106 -11.34 -14.25 6.44
CA LEU A 106 -11.49 -14.81 5.11
C LEU A 106 -12.60 -15.90 5.08
N PRO A 107 -13.14 -16.21 3.90
CA PRO A 107 -14.26 -17.16 3.77
C PRO A 107 -13.97 -18.57 4.32
N GLY A 108 -12.73 -19.06 4.23
CA GLY A 108 -12.29 -20.36 4.79
C GLY A 108 -12.02 -20.32 6.30
N GLY A 109 -12.12 -19.16 6.93
CA GLY A 109 -12.00 -18.95 8.36
C GLY A 109 -10.65 -18.43 8.83
N ALA A 110 -9.63 -18.34 7.96
CA ALA A 110 -8.35 -17.72 8.30
C ALA A 110 -8.53 -16.22 8.60
N THR A 111 -7.66 -15.68 9.46
CA THR A 111 -7.68 -14.27 9.84
C THR A 111 -6.43 -13.56 9.34
N VAL A 112 -6.61 -12.37 8.79
CA VAL A 112 -5.54 -11.51 8.30
C VAL A 112 -5.59 -10.16 9.00
N LEU A 113 -4.47 -9.76 9.60
CA LEU A 113 -4.26 -8.38 10.02
C LEU A 113 -3.62 -7.63 8.84
N PHE A 114 -4.44 -6.87 8.14
CA PHE A 114 -3.97 -6.02 7.04
C PHE A 114 -3.66 -4.62 7.56
N ALA A 115 -2.49 -4.08 7.23
CA ALA A 115 -2.10 -2.73 7.63
C ALA A 115 -1.57 -1.92 6.44
N ALA A 116 -1.84 -0.61 6.44
CA ALA A 116 -1.32 0.34 5.46
C ALA A 116 -0.62 1.50 6.17
N THR A 117 0.53 1.92 5.63
CA THR A 117 1.35 3.02 6.16
C THR A 117 1.94 3.87 5.04
N HIS A 118 2.47 5.04 5.42
CA HIS A 118 3.33 5.89 4.62
C HIS A 118 4.37 6.49 5.56
N LEU A 119 5.64 6.11 5.41
CA LEU A 119 6.73 6.57 6.28
C LEU A 119 7.27 7.94 5.85
N HIS A 120 8.20 8.47 6.62
CA HIS A 120 8.79 9.79 6.42
C HIS A 120 9.56 9.88 5.10
N HIS A 121 9.34 10.97 4.33
CA HIS A 121 9.76 11.08 2.93
C HIS A 121 11.12 11.75 2.71
N VAL A 122 11.74 12.37 3.74
CA VAL A 122 13.03 13.06 3.56
C VAL A 122 14.15 12.02 3.41
N PRO A 123 14.87 11.96 2.28
CA PRO A 123 15.86 10.90 2.02
C PRO A 123 16.95 10.80 3.11
N ALA A 124 17.48 11.92 3.59
CA ALA A 124 18.51 11.95 4.61
C ALA A 124 18.07 11.48 6.01
N ASP A 125 16.76 11.32 6.25
CA ASP A 125 16.20 11.01 7.56
C ASP A 125 15.92 9.49 7.73
N GLU A 126 16.86 8.63 7.32
CA GLU A 126 16.74 7.17 7.47
C GLU A 126 16.46 6.74 8.91
N SER A 127 17.07 7.40 9.90
CA SER A 127 16.84 7.09 11.32
C SER A 127 15.40 7.35 11.75
N VAL A 128 14.73 8.36 11.18
CA VAL A 128 13.31 8.62 11.45
C VAL A 128 12.45 7.50 10.91
N ARG A 129 12.73 7.02 9.69
CA ARG A 129 12.02 5.87 9.10
C ARG A 129 12.26 4.59 9.89
N ASP A 130 13.48 4.37 10.38
CA ASP A 130 13.82 3.22 11.24
C ASP A 130 13.04 3.26 12.56
N GLU A 131 12.95 4.41 13.22
CA GLU A 131 12.13 4.59 14.43
C GLU A 131 10.64 4.35 14.14
N GLN A 132 10.12 4.89 13.04
CA GLN A 132 8.73 4.68 12.61
C GLN A 132 8.45 3.20 12.33
N ALA A 133 9.38 2.49 11.66
CA ALA A 133 9.28 1.04 11.43
C ALA A 133 9.28 0.25 12.75
N GLY A 134 10.10 0.63 13.72
CA GLY A 134 10.09 0.04 15.07
C GLY A 134 8.74 0.18 15.76
N ARG A 135 8.20 1.40 15.80
CA ARG A 135 6.86 1.66 16.39
C ARG A 135 5.76 0.91 15.67
N LEU A 136 5.85 0.81 14.35
CA LEU A 136 4.89 0.07 13.54
C LEU A 136 4.91 -1.43 13.86
N ILE A 137 6.09 -2.04 14.00
CA ILE A 137 6.26 -3.44 14.40
C ILE A 137 5.68 -3.67 15.80
N ASP A 138 6.05 -2.86 16.79
CA ASP A 138 5.54 -2.99 18.16
C ASP A 138 4.01 -2.90 18.21
N TRP A 139 3.44 -1.98 17.42
CA TRP A 139 1.99 -1.84 17.33
C TRP A 139 1.33 -3.04 16.66
N LEU A 140 1.92 -3.61 15.61
CA LEU A 140 1.42 -4.82 14.95
C LEU A 140 1.53 -6.04 15.87
N ASP A 141 2.56 -6.14 16.70
CA ASP A 141 2.76 -7.21 17.67
C ASP A 141 1.75 -7.15 18.83
N ALA A 142 1.32 -5.95 19.20
CA ALA A 142 0.27 -5.72 20.20
C ALA A 142 -1.15 -5.96 19.67
N ALA A 143 -1.31 -6.29 18.39
CA ALA A 143 -2.63 -6.56 17.80
C ALA A 143 -3.23 -7.88 18.28
N PRO A 144 -4.57 -8.07 18.16
CA PRO A 144 -5.17 -9.38 18.30
C PRO A 144 -4.50 -10.41 17.38
N ALA A 145 -4.34 -11.63 17.88
CA ALA A 145 -3.70 -12.70 17.11
C ALA A 145 -4.44 -12.93 15.78
N ALA A 146 -3.67 -13.04 14.70
CA ALA A 146 -4.13 -13.37 13.37
C ALA A 146 -3.26 -14.47 12.77
N ASP A 147 -3.79 -15.24 11.83
CA ASP A 147 -3.00 -16.28 11.15
C ASP A 147 -1.89 -15.66 10.29
N ALA A 148 -2.17 -14.50 9.70
CA ALA A 148 -1.26 -13.75 8.85
C ALA A 148 -1.30 -12.25 9.13
N GLN A 149 -0.19 -11.59 8.83
CA GLN A 149 -0.08 -10.13 8.77
C GLN A 149 0.38 -9.72 7.37
N VAL A 150 -0.31 -8.75 6.80
CA VAL A 150 0.01 -8.12 5.52
C VAL A 150 0.16 -6.62 5.78
N LEU A 151 1.37 -6.11 5.61
CA LEU A 151 1.67 -4.69 5.81
C LEU A 151 2.07 -4.08 4.46
N VAL A 152 1.37 -3.06 4.02
CA VAL A 152 1.58 -2.44 2.70
C VAL A 152 1.84 -0.95 2.82
N GLY A 153 2.43 -0.38 1.78
CA GLY A 153 2.52 1.07 1.65
C GLY A 153 3.82 1.58 1.05
N ASP A 154 3.94 2.89 1.12
CA ASP A 154 5.13 3.65 0.77
C ASP A 154 6.00 3.81 2.02
N PHE A 155 7.14 3.14 2.02
CA PHE A 155 8.10 3.16 3.13
C PHE A 155 9.14 4.25 2.97
N ASN A 156 9.21 4.91 1.79
CA ASN A 156 10.24 5.88 1.47
C ASN A 156 11.67 5.39 1.79
N ALA A 157 11.87 4.10 1.73
CA ALA A 157 13.10 3.39 2.13
C ALA A 157 13.46 2.33 1.11
N GLU A 158 14.70 2.33 0.66
CA GLU A 158 15.27 1.28 -0.18
C GLU A 158 15.37 -0.06 0.57
N PRO A 159 15.49 -1.20 -0.15
CA PRO A 159 15.52 -2.51 0.48
C PRO A 159 16.63 -2.70 1.52
N ASP A 160 17.75 -2.04 1.41
CA ASP A 160 18.91 -2.14 2.32
C ASP A 160 18.92 -1.07 3.43
N GLU A 161 17.99 -0.13 3.41
CA GLU A 161 17.85 0.86 4.47
C GLU A 161 17.40 0.24 5.82
N PRO A 162 17.77 0.90 6.94
CA PRO A 162 17.49 0.39 8.31
C PRO A 162 16.04 0.00 8.54
N ALA A 163 15.06 0.77 8.05
CA ALA A 163 13.64 0.49 8.19
C ALA A 163 13.23 -0.86 7.58
N CYS A 164 13.67 -1.14 6.34
CA CYS A 164 13.39 -2.40 5.65
C CYS A 164 14.17 -3.58 6.27
N VAL A 165 15.41 -3.36 6.68
CA VAL A 165 16.22 -4.36 7.42
C VAL A 165 15.55 -4.73 8.74
N ARG A 166 15.03 -3.75 9.48
CA ARG A 166 14.29 -3.97 10.74
C ARG A 166 13.03 -4.80 10.52
N LEU A 167 12.25 -4.53 9.48
CA LEU A 167 11.07 -5.34 9.13
C LEU A 167 11.45 -6.79 8.85
N ARG A 168 12.51 -7.03 8.07
CA ARG A 168 13.00 -8.40 7.83
C ARG A 168 13.46 -9.09 9.11
N ALA A 169 14.17 -8.37 10.00
CA ALA A 169 14.59 -8.90 11.30
C ALA A 169 13.40 -9.25 12.21
N ALA A 170 12.27 -8.55 12.07
CA ALA A 170 11.01 -8.85 12.74
C ALA A 170 10.20 -9.99 12.06
N GLY A 171 10.75 -10.65 11.05
CA GLY A 171 10.14 -11.79 10.36
C GLY A 171 9.22 -11.44 9.20
N PHE A 172 9.17 -10.18 8.76
CA PHE A 172 8.46 -9.81 7.53
C PHE A 172 9.28 -10.17 6.29
N ARG A 173 8.58 -10.59 5.24
CA ARG A 173 9.14 -10.93 3.92
C ARG A 173 8.43 -10.09 2.86
N SER A 174 9.15 -9.61 1.86
CA SER A 174 8.54 -8.94 0.72
C SER A 174 7.79 -9.95 -0.15
N ALA A 175 6.51 -9.71 -0.42
CA ALA A 175 5.71 -10.53 -1.32
C ALA A 175 6.28 -10.54 -2.74
N TYR A 176 6.76 -9.39 -3.20
CA TYR A 176 7.35 -9.27 -4.53
C TYR A 176 8.66 -10.08 -4.64
N ALA A 177 9.55 -9.94 -3.65
CA ALA A 177 10.80 -10.70 -3.63
C ALA A 177 10.55 -12.22 -3.45
N GLU A 178 9.53 -12.62 -2.69
CA GLU A 178 9.14 -14.02 -2.52
C GLU A 178 8.67 -14.65 -3.85
N ALA A 179 7.90 -13.90 -4.65
CA ALA A 179 7.39 -14.37 -5.93
C ALA A 179 8.42 -14.28 -7.08
N ASN A 180 9.31 -13.29 -7.06
CA ASN A 180 10.17 -12.96 -8.20
C ASN A 180 11.69 -13.15 -7.93
N GLY A 181 12.08 -13.45 -6.68
CA GLY A 181 13.47 -13.64 -6.28
C GLY A 181 14.19 -12.38 -5.79
N ALA A 182 13.67 -11.19 -6.09
CA ALA A 182 14.17 -9.89 -5.61
C ALA A 182 13.04 -8.87 -5.59
N ASP A 183 13.19 -7.77 -4.84
CA ASP A 183 12.29 -6.63 -4.89
C ASP A 183 12.35 -5.94 -6.27
N PRO A 184 11.31 -5.19 -6.70
CA PRO A 184 11.34 -4.51 -7.99
C PRO A 184 12.46 -3.45 -7.99
N PRO A 185 13.10 -3.19 -9.12
CA PRO A 185 14.18 -2.21 -9.17
C PRO A 185 13.69 -0.77 -8.91
N VAL A 186 12.43 -0.48 -9.25
CA VAL A 186 11.86 0.86 -9.16
C VAL A 186 10.36 0.76 -8.88
N THR A 187 9.90 1.48 -7.86
CA THR A 187 8.49 1.83 -7.67
C THR A 187 8.27 3.33 -7.70
N TRP A 188 9.33 4.13 -7.54
CA TRP A 188 9.34 5.57 -7.69
C TRP A 188 10.65 6.03 -8.35
N PRO A 189 10.62 7.00 -9.30
CA PRO A 189 9.42 7.59 -9.93
C PRO A 189 8.83 6.68 -11.04
N SER A 190 7.54 6.84 -11.31
CA SER A 190 6.85 6.08 -12.38
C SER A 190 7.24 6.52 -13.80
N GLY A 191 7.64 7.75 -13.96
CA GLY A 191 7.88 8.39 -15.26
C GLY A 191 6.86 9.49 -15.60
N ILE A 192 5.90 9.79 -14.71
CA ILE A 192 5.03 10.95 -14.88
C ILE A 192 5.84 12.25 -14.95
N GLN A 193 5.40 13.18 -15.78
CA GLN A 193 5.96 14.51 -15.86
C GLN A 193 4.86 15.55 -15.71
N ALA A 194 5.08 16.54 -14.84
CA ALA A 194 4.19 17.66 -14.62
C ALA A 194 5.00 18.93 -14.29
N PRO A 195 4.50 20.13 -14.65
CA PRO A 195 5.19 21.37 -14.29
C PRO A 195 5.31 21.54 -12.77
N GLY A 196 6.51 21.82 -12.29
CA GLY A 196 6.80 22.03 -10.86
C GLY A 196 6.86 20.76 -10.00
N MET A 197 6.81 19.60 -10.63
CA MET A 197 6.99 18.33 -9.97
C MET A 197 8.44 18.15 -9.54
N ASP A 198 8.65 17.71 -8.29
CA ASP A 198 9.94 17.31 -7.77
C ASP A 198 10.14 15.80 -8.06
N THR A 199 11.10 15.51 -8.93
CA THR A 199 11.51 14.14 -9.27
C THR A 199 13.03 13.99 -9.20
N ASP A 200 13.70 14.88 -8.46
CA ASP A 200 15.16 14.97 -8.43
C ASP A 200 15.83 13.87 -7.57
N GLY A 201 15.06 12.91 -7.02
CA GLY A 201 15.60 11.75 -6.32
C GLY A 201 16.07 10.64 -7.25
N ASP A 202 16.94 9.76 -6.74
CA ASP A 202 17.35 8.55 -7.45
C ASP A 202 16.18 7.57 -7.54
N PRO A 203 15.95 6.93 -8.71
CA PRO A 203 14.92 5.91 -8.85
C PRO A 203 15.15 4.73 -7.91
N GLY A 204 14.09 4.27 -7.22
CA GLY A 204 14.24 3.17 -6.29
C GLY A 204 12.95 2.43 -5.92
N CYS A 205 13.11 1.38 -5.14
CA CYS A 205 12.02 0.60 -4.58
C CYS A 205 11.62 1.18 -3.22
N LEU A 206 10.51 1.90 -3.16
CA LEU A 206 10.01 2.56 -1.95
C LEU A 206 8.69 1.95 -1.44
N ASP A 207 7.98 1.20 -2.29
CA ASP A 207 6.67 0.62 -2.00
C ASP A 207 6.79 -0.89 -1.82
N TYR A 208 6.04 -1.44 -0.85
CA TYR A 208 6.13 -2.85 -0.51
C TYR A 208 4.78 -3.45 -0.10
N ILE A 209 4.69 -4.78 -0.27
CA ILE A 209 3.74 -5.66 0.40
C ILE A 209 4.56 -6.62 1.26
N TRP A 210 4.56 -6.40 2.57
CA TRP A 210 5.27 -7.23 3.56
C TRP A 210 4.35 -8.30 4.13
N LEU A 211 4.85 -9.52 4.26
CA LEU A 211 4.13 -10.70 4.74
C LEU A 211 4.76 -11.26 6.00
N ARG A 212 3.95 -11.61 7.01
CA ARG A 212 4.39 -12.32 8.22
C ARG A 212 3.33 -13.32 8.69
N GLY A 213 3.75 -14.46 9.27
CA GLY A 213 2.85 -15.53 9.73
C GLY A 213 2.54 -16.56 8.65
N LYS A 214 1.37 -17.18 8.73
CA LYS A 214 0.92 -18.26 7.83
C LYS A 214 0.39 -17.71 6.51
N VAL A 215 1.25 -17.14 5.72
CA VAL A 215 0.94 -16.54 4.43
C VAL A 215 2.13 -16.65 3.49
N ARG A 216 1.86 -16.86 2.21
CA ARG A 216 2.88 -16.78 1.16
C ARG A 216 2.33 -16.12 -0.10
N ALA A 217 3.21 -15.46 -0.85
CA ALA A 217 2.88 -14.97 -2.17
C ALA A 217 2.95 -16.09 -3.20
N THR A 218 1.94 -16.17 -4.06
CA THR A 218 1.95 -17.08 -5.22
C THR A 218 2.27 -16.35 -6.50
N ASP A 219 2.00 -15.05 -6.54
CA ASP A 219 2.32 -14.13 -7.61
C ASP A 219 2.41 -12.71 -7.04
N ALA A 220 3.28 -11.88 -7.58
CA ALA A 220 3.36 -10.46 -7.29
C ALA A 220 3.94 -9.72 -8.48
N ARG A 221 3.37 -8.55 -8.79
CA ARG A 221 3.81 -7.74 -9.92
C ARG A 221 3.57 -6.26 -9.66
N LEU A 222 4.20 -5.42 -10.49
CA LEU A 222 3.86 -4.01 -10.54
C LEU A 222 2.46 -3.82 -11.11
N ALA A 223 1.78 -2.81 -10.61
CA ALA A 223 0.44 -2.40 -11.00
C ALA A 223 0.41 -0.87 -11.14
N PHE A 224 -0.59 -0.32 -11.79
CA PHE A 224 -0.65 1.13 -12.08
C PHE A 224 0.62 1.61 -12.81
N ASP A 225 1.20 0.73 -13.61
CA ASP A 225 2.52 0.85 -14.21
C ASP A 225 2.50 1.30 -15.68
N ARG A 226 1.31 1.59 -16.23
CA ARG A 226 1.16 1.92 -17.64
C ARG A 226 0.82 3.38 -17.85
N PRO A 227 1.58 4.08 -18.71
CA PRO A 227 1.23 5.43 -19.09
C PRO A 227 -0.03 5.46 -19.97
N ALA A 228 -0.60 6.65 -20.11
CA ALA A 228 -1.74 6.89 -20.98
C ALA A 228 -1.39 6.57 -22.45
N VAL A 229 -2.35 6.03 -23.16
CA VAL A 229 -2.22 5.84 -24.62
C VAL A 229 -2.06 7.21 -25.29
N GLY A 230 -0.93 7.41 -25.96
CA GLY A 230 -0.62 8.67 -26.65
C GLY A 230 0.10 9.73 -25.81
N ASP A 231 0.28 9.51 -24.50
CA ASP A 231 1.10 10.36 -23.64
C ASP A 231 1.97 9.51 -22.70
N PRO A 232 3.22 9.18 -23.09
CA PRO A 232 4.11 8.35 -22.28
C PRO A 232 4.61 9.05 -21.00
N THR A 233 4.27 10.32 -20.79
CA THR A 233 4.61 11.11 -19.60
C THR A 233 3.46 11.20 -18.61
N LEU A 234 2.31 10.59 -18.89
CA LEU A 234 1.14 10.56 -18.02
C LEU A 234 0.94 9.16 -17.44
N TYR A 235 1.27 8.98 -16.18
CA TYR A 235 1.05 7.75 -15.41
C TYR A 235 -0.11 7.90 -14.41
N PRO A 236 -0.67 6.80 -13.86
CA PRO A 236 -1.68 6.84 -12.80
C PRO A 236 -1.22 7.62 -11.55
N SER A 237 0.04 7.48 -11.17
CA SER A 237 0.68 8.18 -10.05
C SER A 237 2.15 8.44 -10.39
N ASP A 238 2.86 9.17 -9.53
CA ASP A 238 4.33 9.24 -9.55
C ASP A 238 4.98 7.99 -8.94
N HIS A 239 4.19 7.15 -8.25
CA HIS A 239 4.55 5.80 -7.86
C HIS A 239 3.95 4.76 -8.79
N LEU A 240 4.63 3.61 -8.92
CA LEU A 240 4.05 2.38 -9.40
C LEU A 240 3.41 1.64 -8.20
N GLY A 241 2.22 1.07 -8.39
CA GLY A 241 1.62 0.21 -7.39
C GLY A 241 2.22 -1.20 -7.41
N ILE A 242 1.92 -1.97 -6.38
CA ILE A 242 2.22 -3.40 -6.32
C ILE A 242 0.91 -4.15 -6.03
N GLU A 243 0.70 -5.27 -6.72
CA GLU A 243 -0.32 -6.25 -6.38
C GLU A 243 0.31 -7.61 -6.05
N ALA A 244 -0.36 -8.42 -5.24
CA ALA A 244 0.05 -9.77 -4.92
C ALA A 244 -1.14 -10.71 -4.72
N HIS A 245 -1.01 -11.94 -5.21
CA HIS A 245 -1.90 -13.04 -4.88
C HIS A 245 -1.30 -13.87 -3.77
N LEU A 246 -2.04 -14.03 -2.68
CA LEU A 246 -1.59 -14.66 -1.45
C LEU A 246 -2.38 -15.94 -1.17
N LEU A 247 -1.73 -16.91 -0.53
CA LEU A 247 -2.38 -18.04 0.14
C LEU A 247 -2.18 -17.88 1.65
N VAL A 248 -3.27 -17.92 2.40
CA VAL A 248 -3.31 -17.72 3.86
C VAL A 248 -3.74 -19.01 4.55
N GLY A 249 -3.07 -19.36 5.65
CA GLY A 249 -3.39 -20.53 6.46
C GLY A 249 -2.45 -21.72 6.24
N GLU A 250 -1.37 -21.55 5.48
CA GLU A 250 -0.29 -22.53 5.32
C GLU A 250 0.90 -22.23 6.21
#